data_47c0aa47e4b4b860ad5d35868578ff53
#
_entry.id   47c0aa47e4b4b860ad5d35868578ff53
#
_cell.length_a   1.000
_cell.length_b   1.000
_cell.length_c   1.000
_cell.angle_alpha   90.00
_cell.angle_beta   90.00
_cell.angle_gamma   90.00
#
_symmetry.space_group_name_H-M   'P 1'
#
loop_
_entity.id
_entity.type
_entity.pdbx_description
1 polymer ?
#
loop_
_entity_poly.entity_id
_entity_poly.type
_entity_poly.pdbx_seq_one_letter_code
_entity_poly.pdbx_strand_id
1 'polypeptide(L)'
;MRSVAELEAVVEAGTLTAPECLRAGEDILIHWLLAHDREPTQDTKEGFRLLALQRQGSKGDPSFNACRETCRELAYHYNLVTLEPDHKDTNKRLSMAWMLAKHLVLFVGGKLQVAELGEFCCSSKGLRLKSXAESELGI
;
A
#
# COMPACT_ATOMS: atom_id res chain seq x y z
N MET A 1 -0.14 8.48 -11.01
CA MET A 1 -0.10 7.77 -9.71
C MET A 1 1.09 8.25 -8.90
N ARG A 2 0.92 8.43 -7.60
CA ARG A 2 2.01 8.87 -6.74
C ARG A 2 3.10 7.81 -6.68
N SER A 3 4.33 8.26 -6.55
CA SER A 3 5.46 7.36 -6.37
C SER A 3 5.41 6.78 -4.96
N VAL A 4 6.22 5.77 -4.70
CA VAL A 4 6.28 5.18 -3.37
C VAL A 4 6.71 6.24 -2.34
N ALA A 5 7.73 7.03 -2.69
CA ALA A 5 8.18 8.08 -1.77
C ALA A 5 7.10 9.11 -1.51
N GLU A 6 6.34 9.47 -2.54
CA GLU A 6 5.25 10.42 -2.38
C GLU A 6 4.15 9.85 -1.50
N LEU A 7 3.84 8.55 -1.67
CA LEU A 7 2.83 7.92 -0.84
C LEU A 7 3.26 7.93 0.63
N GLU A 8 4.53 7.61 0.88
CA GLU A 8 5.04 7.60 2.24
C GLU A 8 4.95 9.00 2.85
N ALA A 9 5.28 10.02 2.06
CA ALA A 9 5.21 11.39 2.55
C ALA A 9 3.77 11.81 2.84
N VAL A 10 2.85 11.43 1.97
CA VAL A 10 1.45 11.79 2.14
C VAL A 10 0.85 11.17 3.39
N VAL A 11 1.13 9.89 3.64
CA VAL A 11 0.54 9.24 4.81
C VAL A 11 1.20 9.72 6.10
N GLU A 12 2.41 10.26 6.02
CA GLU A 12 3.07 10.77 7.21
C GLU A 12 2.65 12.21 7.50
N ALA A 13 2.24 12.94 6.48
CA ALA A 13 1.93 14.36 6.62
C ALA A 13 0.68 14.65 7.45
N GLY A 14 -0.22 13.73 7.52
CA GLY A 14 -1.42 13.97 8.29
C GLY A 14 -2.60 13.16 7.82
N THR A 15 -3.73 13.46 8.40
CA THR A 15 -4.94 12.72 8.13
C THR A 15 -5.41 12.87 6.69
N LEU A 16 -5.87 11.77 6.13
CA LEU A 16 -6.40 11.75 4.77
C LEU A 16 -7.90 11.54 4.84
N THR A 17 -8.60 11.90 3.76
CA THR A 17 -10.02 11.59 3.66
C THR A 17 -10.15 10.09 3.42
N ALA A 18 -11.34 9.55 3.60
CA ALA A 18 -11.55 8.12 3.40
C ALA A 18 -11.22 7.68 1.96
N PRO A 19 -11.66 8.40 0.93
CA PRO A 19 -11.28 8.03 -0.44
C PRO A 19 -9.76 8.10 -0.65
N GLU A 20 -9.09 9.07 -0.02
CA GLU A 20 -7.65 9.19 -0.16
C GLU A 20 -6.95 8.01 0.51
N CYS A 21 -7.46 7.56 1.65
CA CYS A 21 -6.90 6.39 2.33
C CYS A 21 -7.00 5.16 1.44
N LEU A 22 -8.17 4.97 0.84
CA LEU A 22 -8.40 3.83 -0.01
C LEU A 22 -7.47 3.88 -1.23
N ARG A 23 -7.34 5.07 -1.83
CA ARG A 23 -6.49 5.23 -2.99
C ARG A 23 -5.02 4.98 -2.65
N ALA A 24 -4.58 5.44 -1.48
CA ALA A 24 -3.18 5.22 -1.09
C ALA A 24 -2.90 3.73 -0.96
N GLY A 25 -3.85 2.99 -0.38
CA GLY A 25 -3.69 1.54 -0.26
C GLY A 25 -3.63 0.87 -1.62
N GLU A 26 -4.50 1.28 -2.53
CA GLU A 26 -4.49 0.70 -3.87
C GLU A 26 -3.18 1.01 -4.58
N ASP A 27 -2.72 2.25 -4.49
CA ASP A 27 -1.52 2.65 -5.20
C ASP A 27 -0.29 1.88 -4.72
N ILE A 28 -0.14 1.67 -3.42
CA ILE A 28 1.04 0.96 -2.95
C ILE A 28 1.01 -0.51 -3.40
N LEU A 29 -0.17 -1.12 -3.46
CA LEU A 29 -0.29 -2.49 -3.94
C LEU A 29 0.00 -2.55 -5.44
N ILE A 30 -0.41 -1.53 -6.19
CA ILE A 30 -0.14 -1.46 -7.60
C ILE A 30 1.38 -1.38 -7.82
N HIS A 31 2.07 -0.58 -7.00
CA HIS A 31 3.53 -0.48 -7.13
C HIS A 31 4.17 -1.85 -6.90
N TRP A 32 3.66 -2.62 -5.93
CA TRP A 32 4.20 -3.94 -5.66
C TRP A 32 4.04 -4.85 -6.87
N LEU A 33 2.84 -4.84 -7.47
CA LEU A 33 2.58 -5.71 -8.62
C LEU A 33 3.43 -5.32 -9.81
N LEU A 34 3.53 -4.01 -10.09
CA LEU A 34 4.32 -3.55 -11.21
C LEU A 34 5.79 -3.89 -11.01
N ALA A 35 6.28 -3.81 -9.79
CA ALA A 35 7.67 -4.13 -9.51
C ALA A 35 7.97 -5.61 -9.75
N HIS A 36 6.93 -6.44 -9.73
CA HIS A 36 7.09 -7.86 -10.00
C HIS A 36 6.63 -8.22 -11.42
N ASP A 37 6.55 -7.21 -12.28
CA ASP A 37 6.15 -7.39 -13.68
C ASP A 37 4.78 -8.01 -13.86
N ARG A 38 3.86 -7.67 -12.96
CA ARG A 38 2.49 -8.17 -13.03
C ARG A 38 1.55 -7.01 -13.34
N GLU A 39 0.56 -7.28 -14.17
CA GLU A 39 -0.40 -6.27 -14.54
C GLU A 39 -1.45 -6.17 -13.44
N PRO A 40 -1.57 -5.02 -12.78
CA PRO A 40 -2.54 -4.90 -11.68
C PRO A 40 -3.96 -5.14 -12.18
N THR A 41 -4.72 -5.95 -11.47
CA THR A 41 -6.08 -6.26 -11.86
C THR A 41 -6.98 -5.04 -11.78
N GLN A 42 -7.99 -5.03 -12.66
CA GLN A 42 -9.03 -3.99 -12.63
C GLN A 42 -10.27 -4.55 -11.94
N ASP A 43 -10.23 -5.80 -11.51
CA ASP A 43 -11.37 -6.42 -10.84
C ASP A 43 -11.60 -5.82 -9.46
N THR A 44 -12.76 -6.11 -8.90
CA THR A 44 -13.03 -5.76 -7.52
C THR A 44 -13.40 -7.06 -6.79
N LYS A 45 -13.27 -7.02 -5.47
CA LYS A 45 -13.68 -8.09 -4.62
C LYS A 45 -14.48 -7.44 -3.51
N GLU A 46 -15.73 -7.86 -3.33
CA GLU A 46 -16.62 -7.26 -2.36
C GLU A 46 -16.74 -5.74 -2.57
N GLY A 47 -16.68 -5.33 -3.83
CA GLY A 47 -16.83 -3.94 -4.19
C GLY A 47 -15.56 -3.10 -4.13
N PHE A 48 -14.43 -3.71 -3.78
CA PHE A 48 -13.17 -2.97 -3.62
C PHE A 48 -12.07 -3.51 -4.51
N ARG A 49 -11.47 -2.61 -5.29
CA ARG A 49 -10.30 -2.98 -6.06
C ARG A 49 -9.14 -3.27 -5.09
N LEU A 50 -9.09 -2.56 -3.97
CA LEU A 50 -8.09 -2.79 -2.94
C LEU A 50 -7.99 -4.27 -2.57
N LEU A 51 -9.14 -4.91 -2.35
CA LEU A 51 -9.15 -6.29 -1.93
C LEU A 51 -8.73 -7.24 -3.05
N ALA A 52 -9.10 -6.90 -4.29
CA ALA A 52 -8.69 -7.70 -5.42
C ALA A 52 -7.18 -7.59 -5.66
N LEU A 53 -6.62 -6.39 -5.47
CA LEU A 53 -5.18 -6.19 -5.64
C LEU A 53 -4.41 -6.97 -4.58
N GLN A 54 -4.89 -6.97 -3.34
CA GLN A 54 -4.20 -7.70 -2.28
C GLN A 54 -4.24 -9.20 -2.57
N ARG A 55 -5.38 -9.69 -3.04
CA ARG A 55 -5.52 -11.09 -3.36
C ARG A 55 -4.57 -11.47 -4.49
N GLN A 56 -4.47 -10.61 -5.51
CA GLN A 56 -3.58 -10.84 -6.62
C GLN A 56 -2.13 -10.90 -6.13
N GLY A 57 -1.75 -10.00 -5.25
CA GLY A 57 -0.39 -9.98 -4.71
C GLY A 57 -0.06 -11.23 -3.92
N SER A 58 -1.02 -11.72 -3.14
CA SER A 58 -0.76 -12.85 -2.28
C SER A 58 -0.63 -14.16 -3.07
N LYS A 59 -1.15 -14.21 -4.27
CA LYS A 59 -1.03 -15.41 -5.07
C LYS A 59 0.41 -15.62 -5.49
N GLY A 60 1.14 -14.54 -5.71
CA GLY A 60 2.53 -14.65 -6.12
C GLY A 60 3.49 -14.65 -4.95
N ASP A 61 3.03 -14.21 -3.78
CA ASP A 61 3.90 -14.07 -2.63
C ASP A 61 3.10 -14.29 -1.36
N PRO A 62 3.16 -15.49 -0.79
CA PRO A 62 2.39 -15.82 0.40
C PRO A 62 2.63 -14.88 1.58
N SER A 63 3.79 -14.21 1.65
CA SER A 63 4.05 -13.31 2.77
C SER A 63 3.10 -12.13 2.69
N PHE A 64 2.48 -11.90 1.54
CA PHE A 64 1.55 -10.81 1.33
C PHE A 64 0.24 -11.06 2.08
N ASN A 65 0.05 -12.24 2.62
CA ASN A 65 -1.14 -12.52 3.39
C ASN A 65 -1.10 -11.73 4.69
N ALA A 66 0.08 -11.25 5.08
CA ALA A 66 0.20 -10.46 6.30
C ALA A 66 -0.60 -9.17 6.21
N CYS A 67 -0.82 -8.63 5.00
CA CYS A 67 -1.57 -7.40 4.88
C CYS A 67 -3.04 -7.62 4.51
N ARG A 68 -3.47 -8.87 4.47
CA ARG A 68 -4.86 -9.15 4.12
C ARG A 68 -5.83 -8.51 5.09
N GLU A 69 -5.56 -8.68 6.39
CA GLU A 69 -6.47 -8.14 7.38
C GLU A 69 -6.43 -6.62 7.39
N THR A 70 -5.28 -6.04 7.16
CA THR A 70 -5.16 -4.57 7.10
C THR A 70 -6.04 -4.03 5.97
N CYS A 71 -5.99 -4.67 4.80
CA CYS A 71 -6.81 -4.25 3.67
C CYS A 71 -8.30 -4.40 3.98
N ARG A 72 -8.68 -5.50 4.62
CA ARG A 72 -10.08 -5.72 4.93
C ARG A 72 -10.56 -4.69 5.96
N GLU A 73 -9.74 -4.35 6.94
CA GLU A 73 -10.10 -3.37 7.94
C GLU A 73 -10.20 -1.98 7.30
N LEU A 74 -9.34 -1.68 6.34
CA LEU A 74 -9.40 -0.39 5.66
C LEU A 74 -10.71 -0.28 4.87
N ALA A 75 -11.08 -1.34 4.15
CA ALA A 75 -12.34 -1.33 3.41
C ALA A 75 -13.53 -1.18 4.37
N TYR A 76 -13.45 -1.85 5.51
CA TYR A 76 -14.52 -1.79 6.49
C TYR A 76 -14.68 -0.36 7.01
N HIS A 77 -13.59 0.29 7.39
CA HIS A 77 -13.67 1.64 7.92
C HIS A 77 -14.06 2.65 6.84
N TYR A 78 -13.65 2.40 5.61
CA TYR A 78 -14.07 3.24 4.51
C TYR A 78 -15.61 3.19 4.40
N ASN A 79 -16.18 1.99 4.50
CA ASN A 79 -17.62 1.83 4.43
C ASN A 79 -18.30 2.54 5.60
N LEU A 80 -17.77 2.41 6.82
CA LEU A 80 -18.38 3.05 7.96
C LEU A 80 -18.44 4.57 7.78
N VAL A 81 -17.33 5.15 7.33
CA VAL A 81 -17.28 6.61 7.17
C VAL A 81 -18.20 7.05 6.03
N THR A 82 -18.20 6.29 4.94
CA THR A 82 -18.96 6.65 3.77
C THR A 82 -20.48 6.49 3.95
N LEU A 83 -20.86 5.40 4.62
CA LEU A 83 -22.28 5.11 4.78
C LEU A 83 -22.91 5.82 5.98
N GLU A 84 -22.11 6.17 6.97
CA GLU A 84 -22.61 6.82 8.15
C GLU A 84 -21.78 8.05 8.48
N PRO A 85 -21.74 9.03 7.58
CA PRO A 85 -20.87 10.20 7.76
C PRO A 85 -21.19 11.06 8.97
N ASP A 86 -22.43 10.98 9.45
CA ASP A 86 -22.84 11.78 10.59
C ASP A 86 -22.79 11.04 11.93
N HIS A 87 -22.24 9.82 11.90
CA HIS A 87 -22.14 9.04 13.12
C HIS A 87 -21.21 9.74 14.11
N LYS A 88 -21.49 9.61 15.40
CA LYS A 88 -20.69 10.27 16.41
C LYS A 88 -19.23 9.84 16.42
N ASP A 89 -18.93 8.65 15.93
CA ASP A 89 -17.57 8.14 15.89
C ASP A 89 -16.88 8.32 14.54
N THR A 90 -17.44 9.13 13.65
CA THR A 90 -16.87 9.32 12.33
C THR A 90 -15.39 9.72 12.37
N ASN A 91 -15.03 10.64 13.27
CA ASN A 91 -13.63 11.07 13.31
C ASN A 91 -12.70 9.93 13.74
N LYS A 92 -13.16 9.09 14.66
CA LYS A 92 -12.36 7.96 15.11
C LYS A 92 -12.23 6.96 13.98
N ARG A 93 -13.31 6.74 13.24
CA ARG A 93 -13.32 5.80 12.13
C ARG A 93 -12.39 6.28 11.02
N LEU A 94 -12.41 7.58 10.76
CA LEU A 94 -11.53 8.13 9.75
C LEU A 94 -10.07 8.03 10.18
N SER A 95 -9.79 8.29 11.46
CA SER A 95 -8.44 8.14 11.97
C SER A 95 -7.96 6.70 11.82
N MET A 96 -8.86 5.75 12.06
CA MET A 96 -8.48 4.35 11.92
C MET A 96 -8.18 4.02 10.46
N ALA A 97 -9.01 4.54 9.54
CA ALA A 97 -8.77 4.31 8.12
C ALA A 97 -7.39 4.86 7.72
N TRP A 98 -7.05 6.05 8.25
CA TRP A 98 -5.77 6.65 7.95
C TRP A 98 -4.62 5.81 8.49
N MET A 99 -4.75 5.34 9.74
CA MET A 99 -3.69 4.53 10.33
C MET A 99 -3.50 3.23 9.57
N LEU A 100 -4.60 2.64 9.10
CA LEU A 100 -4.51 1.39 8.33
C LEU A 100 -3.85 1.63 6.97
N ALA A 101 -4.20 2.73 6.31
CA ALA A 101 -3.59 3.08 5.04
C ALA A 101 -2.10 3.34 5.23
N LYS A 102 -1.75 4.05 6.30
CA LYS A 102 -0.36 4.35 6.59
C LYS A 102 0.41 3.06 6.84
N HIS A 103 -0.17 2.16 7.64
CA HIS A 103 0.49 0.89 7.93
C HIS A 103 0.73 0.10 6.64
N LEU A 104 -0.27 0.08 5.76
CA LEU A 104 -0.14 -0.65 4.52
C LEU A 104 0.94 -0.06 3.62
N VAL A 105 0.96 1.26 3.50
CA VAL A 105 1.95 1.93 2.66
C VAL A 105 3.35 1.67 3.20
N LEU A 106 3.54 1.80 4.50
CA LEU A 106 4.86 1.60 5.08
C LEU A 106 5.30 0.14 5.04
N PHE A 107 4.37 -0.78 5.24
CA PHE A 107 4.69 -2.19 5.21
C PHE A 107 5.12 -2.62 3.80
N VAL A 108 4.30 -2.31 2.81
CA VAL A 108 4.61 -2.71 1.44
C VAL A 108 5.80 -1.92 0.89
N GLY A 109 5.86 -0.63 1.23
CA GLY A 109 6.99 0.20 0.83
C GLY A 109 8.29 -0.35 1.38
N GLY A 110 8.26 -0.84 2.62
CA GLY A 110 9.43 -1.44 3.24
C GLY A 110 9.85 -2.72 2.52
N LYS A 111 8.87 -3.53 2.11
CA LYS A 111 9.18 -4.75 1.39
C LYS A 111 9.84 -4.42 0.05
N LEU A 112 9.34 -3.36 -0.61
CA LEU A 112 9.91 -2.95 -1.89
C LEU A 112 11.37 -2.52 -1.69
N GLN A 113 11.63 -1.81 -0.62
CA GLN A 113 12.96 -1.32 -0.34
C GLN A 113 13.90 -2.48 -0.03
N VAL A 114 13.47 -3.41 0.78
CA VAL A 114 14.29 -4.56 1.15
C VAL A 114 14.62 -5.39 -0.08
N ALA A 115 13.68 -5.52 -0.99
CA ALA A 115 13.89 -6.31 -2.20
C ALA A 115 14.55 -5.47 -3.29
N GLU A 116 14.78 -4.19 -3.01
CA GLU A 116 15.36 -3.27 -3.97
C GLU A 116 14.51 -3.17 -5.24
N LEU A 117 13.19 -3.21 -5.05
CA LEU A 117 12.26 -3.13 -6.15
C LEU A 117 11.55 -1.78 -6.25
N GLY A 118 11.89 -0.86 -5.39
CA GLY A 118 11.24 0.44 -5.40
C GLY A 118 11.84 1.33 -6.45
N GLU A 119 11.18 2.43 -6.75
CA GLU A 119 11.67 3.34 -7.75
C GLU A 119 12.98 3.98 -7.39
N PHE A 120 13.33 3.98 -6.13
CA PHE A 120 14.59 4.56 -5.75
C PHE A 120 15.72 3.75 -6.38
N CYS A 121 15.43 2.55 -6.77
CA CYS A 121 16.44 1.72 -7.40
C CYS A 121 16.77 2.18 -8.79
N CYS A 122 15.96 2.95 -9.36
CA CYS A 122 16.20 3.39 -10.68
C CYS A 122 17.54 3.99 -10.89
N SER A 123 17.94 4.85 -10.05
CA SER A 123 19.22 5.50 -10.26
C SER A 123 20.33 4.66 -9.70
N SER A 124 20.02 3.85 -8.76
CA SER A 124 21.08 3.10 -8.13
C SER A 124 20.97 1.66 -8.37
N LYS A 125 20.18 1.28 -9.31
CA LYS A 125 20.02 -0.04 -9.58
C LYS A 125 21.21 -0.76 -9.67
N GLY A 126 22.02 -0.16 -10.13
CA GLY A 126 23.24 -0.81 -10.15
C GLY A 126 23.75 -1.00 -8.81
N LEU A 127 23.57 -0.27 -8.05
CA LEU A 127 24.11 -0.40 -6.85
C LEU A 127 23.49 -1.21 -5.98
N ARG A 128 22.82 -1.42 -6.25
CA ARG A 128 22.38 -2.24 -5.48
C ARG A 128 22.22 -3.39 -5.73
N LEU A 129 22.54 -3.56 -6.42
CA LEU A 129 22.50 -4.48 -6.39
C LEU A 129 23.13 -5.13 -6.15
N LYS A 130 23.65 -4.60 -6.05
CA LYS A 130 24.35 -4.99 -5.39
C LYS A 130 24.42 -5.31 -4.71
N SER A 131 24.29 -4.61 -5.16
CA SER A 131 24.66 -4.72 -4.29
C SER A 131 24.47 -5.14 -3.98
N UNK A 132 24.66 -5.39 -4.11
CA UNK A 132 24.57 -5.44 -4.11
C UNK A 132 24.68 -5.45 -3.92
N ALA A 133 24.85 -4.92 -4.13
CA ALA A 133 25.17 -4.77 -3.49
C ALA A 133 25.04 -4.69 -3.00
N GLU A 134 25.02 -4.29 -3.20
CA GLU A 134 25.32 -4.11 -2.47
C GLU A 134 24.96 -4.04 -1.80
N SER A 135 25.07 -3.66 -2.20
CA SER A 135 25.18 -3.54 -1.42
C SER A 135 24.88 -3.62 -0.96
N GLU A 136 24.90 -3.14 -1.22
CA GLU A 136 25.04 -3.13 -0.56
C GLU A 136 24.66 -3.15 0.13
N LEU A 137 24.69 -2.90 -0.32
CA LEU A 137 24.60 -2.94 0.43
C LEU A 137 24.17 -3.05 1.03
N GLY A 138 24.21 -2.63 0.53
CA GLY A 138 24.03 -2.63 1.15
C GLY A 138 23.55 -2.81 1.27
N ILE A 139 23.79 -2.49 0.97
CA ILE A 139 23.63 -2.64 1.24
C ILE A 139 23.46 -2.82 1.50
#